data_e65e300c83c8d11abdb3da70614fd908
#
_entry.id   e65e300c83c8d11abdb3da70614fd908
#
_cell.length_a   1.000
_cell.length_b   1.000
_cell.length_c   1.000
_cell.angle_alpha   90.00
_cell.angle_beta   90.00
_cell.angle_gamma   90.00
#
_symmetry.space_group_name_H-M   'P 1'
#
loop_
_entity.id
_entity.type
_entity.pdbx_description
1 polymer ?
#
loop_
_entity_poly.entity_id
_entity_poly.type
_entity_poly.pdbx_seq_one_letter_code
_entity_poly.pdbx_strand_id
1 'polypeptide(L)'
;MSVLAIKGNVVLPNRVLENAVVECRGDRIAKVTADWEAGETATVLDMSDHFICPGFVDIHIHGAAGADYMDGTAEAVRTVNRTHARHGTTSVFPTTTTGSFEQLDAMIKACENVQSNWLPSDGARIAGVHFYGPYFAEDKVGVHSKEGRRDPVREEYEYFLTKEIVRIATCASELPGALEFFEFARQQGCFITCGHSNAAWGELEAAFARGMRHVDHFWCAMSSVSSLRQRFGTPMQAGMEQYVLMNDEMSTEVIADGIHLSDDLLRFAFEMIGPQRTCLVTDANRAMDAPPGKYRFGSEDDGTWVFSDGNSVRGADGSLASSMHGMDRMVRTMAHAVGRDLPSVVRMASLTPAELVGAAGDIGSIETGKMADFVVLDRDLNVKSVIIGGVVAVADGASLGQQI
;
A
#
# COMPACT_ATOMS: atom_id res chain seq x y z
N MET A 1 -2.59 6.86 -32.99
CA MET A 1 -2.79 6.75 -31.53
C MET A 1 -3.09 8.15 -31.01
N SER A 2 -4.10 8.30 -30.18
CA SER A 2 -4.40 9.58 -29.53
C SER A 2 -3.24 9.96 -28.60
N VAL A 3 -2.87 11.23 -28.63
CA VAL A 3 -1.86 11.82 -27.75
C VAL A 3 -2.59 12.56 -26.64
N LEU A 4 -2.29 12.21 -25.38
CA LEU A 4 -2.72 12.97 -24.22
C LEU A 4 -1.54 13.80 -23.72
N ALA A 5 -1.73 15.10 -23.56
CA ALA A 5 -0.75 16.02 -22.98
C ALA A 5 -1.31 16.63 -21.70
N ILE A 6 -0.61 16.49 -20.59
CA ILE A 6 -1.01 17.03 -19.29
C ILE A 6 -0.01 18.13 -18.93
N LYS A 7 -0.48 19.36 -18.81
CA LYS A 7 0.34 20.54 -18.48
C LYS A 7 0.17 20.91 -17.01
N GLY A 8 1.29 21.09 -16.28
CA GLY A 8 1.27 21.49 -14.87
C GLY A 8 2.64 21.46 -14.21
N ASN A 9 2.68 21.38 -12.88
CA ASN A 9 3.90 21.26 -12.12
C ASN A 9 4.21 19.77 -11.89
N VAL A 10 5.14 19.22 -12.67
CA VAL A 10 5.43 17.78 -12.66
C VAL A 10 6.34 17.42 -11.49
N VAL A 11 5.87 16.56 -10.60
CA VAL A 11 6.64 16.06 -9.46
C VAL A 11 7.52 14.90 -9.89
N LEU A 12 8.81 15.14 -9.94
CA LEU A 12 9.85 14.16 -10.20
C LEU A 12 10.42 13.63 -8.88
N PRO A 13 11.17 12.53 -8.85
CA PRO A 13 11.65 11.91 -7.61
C PRO A 13 12.49 12.82 -6.69
N ASN A 14 13.08 13.90 -7.21
CA ASN A 14 13.98 14.79 -6.48
C ASN A 14 13.67 16.30 -6.62
N ARG A 15 12.66 16.67 -7.42
CA ARG A 15 12.29 18.07 -7.65
C ARG A 15 10.91 18.19 -8.26
N VAL A 16 10.38 19.41 -8.26
CA VAL A 16 9.22 19.80 -9.07
C VAL A 16 9.71 20.48 -10.35
N LEU A 17 9.26 20.03 -11.51
CA LEU A 17 9.49 20.69 -12.79
C LEU A 17 8.26 21.58 -13.09
N GLU A 18 8.42 22.88 -12.91
CA GLU A 18 7.33 23.85 -13.06
C GLU A 18 6.96 24.05 -14.54
N ASN A 19 5.67 24.30 -14.79
CA ASN A 19 5.11 24.59 -16.12
C ASN A 19 5.52 23.58 -17.21
N ALA A 20 5.61 22.31 -16.84
CA ALA A 20 6.00 21.24 -17.75
C ALA A 20 4.79 20.50 -18.33
N VAL A 21 5.05 19.70 -19.36
CA VAL A 21 4.05 18.84 -19.99
C VAL A 21 4.53 17.40 -19.95
N VAL A 22 3.61 16.50 -19.57
CA VAL A 22 3.75 15.06 -19.74
C VAL A 22 2.94 14.65 -20.97
N GLU A 23 3.62 14.18 -22.01
CA GLU A 23 2.99 13.63 -23.22
C GLU A 23 2.86 12.12 -23.08
N CYS A 24 1.67 11.59 -23.33
CA CYS A 24 1.39 10.16 -23.30
C CYS A 24 0.92 9.68 -24.67
N ARG A 25 1.32 8.47 -25.05
CA ARG A 25 0.85 7.75 -26.25
C ARG A 25 0.28 6.41 -25.86
N GLY A 26 -1.02 6.28 -25.93
CA GLY A 26 -1.73 5.14 -25.34
C GLY A 26 -1.52 5.14 -23.83
N ASP A 27 -1.12 4.03 -23.27
CA ASP A 27 -0.94 3.79 -21.85
C ASP A 27 0.47 4.11 -21.32
N ARG A 28 1.35 4.71 -22.16
CA ARG A 28 2.76 4.99 -21.80
C ARG A 28 3.11 6.47 -21.89
N ILE A 29 4.01 6.89 -20.99
CA ILE A 29 4.64 8.21 -21.01
C ILE A 29 5.62 8.25 -22.19
N ALA A 30 5.39 9.17 -23.13
CA ALA A 30 6.23 9.35 -24.30
C ALA A 30 7.34 10.41 -24.07
N LYS A 31 7.00 11.49 -23.33
CA LYS A 31 7.94 12.60 -23.10
C LYS A 31 7.54 13.40 -21.85
N VAL A 32 8.55 13.95 -21.16
CA VAL A 32 8.37 14.97 -20.10
C VAL A 32 9.25 16.16 -20.48
N THR A 33 8.69 17.37 -20.60
CA THR A 33 9.43 18.54 -21.08
C THR A 33 8.78 19.85 -20.59
N ALA A 34 9.62 20.89 -20.37
CA ALA A 34 9.15 22.25 -20.18
C ALA A 34 8.89 22.96 -21.54
N ASP A 35 9.62 22.58 -22.58
CA ASP A 35 9.49 23.10 -23.94
C ASP A 35 8.57 22.18 -24.75
N TRP A 36 7.28 22.51 -24.83
CA TRP A 36 6.30 21.71 -25.55
C TRP A 36 5.42 22.59 -26.45
N GLU A 37 5.24 22.14 -27.67
CA GLU A 37 4.31 22.72 -28.62
C GLU A 37 3.20 21.71 -28.93
N ALA A 38 1.95 22.16 -28.89
CA ALA A 38 0.80 21.30 -29.16
C ALA A 38 0.80 20.79 -30.59
N GLY A 39 0.83 19.46 -30.76
CA GLY A 39 0.54 18.83 -32.05
C GLY A 39 -0.95 18.92 -32.40
N GLU A 40 -1.28 18.86 -33.70
CA GLU A 40 -2.66 19.01 -34.21
C GLU A 40 -3.66 17.97 -33.68
N THR A 41 -3.19 16.85 -33.14
CA THR A 41 -4.03 15.72 -32.68
C THR A 41 -3.95 15.44 -31.17
N ALA A 42 -3.36 16.36 -30.41
CA ALA A 42 -3.19 16.18 -28.96
C ALA A 42 -4.45 16.63 -28.19
N THR A 43 -4.97 15.79 -27.31
CA THR A 43 -5.89 16.21 -26.25
C THR A 43 -5.06 16.82 -25.13
N VAL A 44 -5.31 18.08 -24.77
CA VAL A 44 -4.58 18.79 -23.74
C VAL A 44 -5.43 18.93 -22.49
N LEU A 45 -4.91 18.44 -21.35
CA LEU A 45 -5.43 18.70 -20.02
C LEU A 45 -4.56 19.82 -19.40
N ASP A 46 -5.10 21.03 -19.31
CA ASP A 46 -4.40 22.15 -18.67
C ASP A 46 -4.65 22.13 -17.16
N MET A 47 -3.60 21.76 -16.42
CA MET A 47 -3.53 21.68 -14.96
C MET A 47 -2.41 22.59 -14.43
N SER A 48 -2.23 23.77 -15.05
CA SER A 48 -1.06 24.65 -14.82
C SER A 48 -0.89 25.07 -13.37
N ASP A 49 -1.98 25.18 -12.59
CA ASP A 49 -1.94 25.51 -11.15
C ASP A 49 -1.85 24.31 -10.22
N HIS A 50 -1.73 23.10 -10.78
CA HIS A 50 -1.74 21.83 -10.04
C HIS A 50 -0.40 21.10 -10.10
N PHE A 51 -0.23 20.15 -9.18
CA PHE A 51 0.87 19.21 -9.20
C PHE A 51 0.44 17.94 -9.96
N ILE A 52 1.26 17.52 -10.92
CA ILE A 52 1.14 16.25 -11.61
C ILE A 52 2.11 15.29 -10.93
N CYS A 53 1.60 14.37 -10.12
CA CYS A 53 2.37 13.38 -9.43
C CYS A 53 2.26 12.02 -10.14
N PRO A 54 3.24 11.11 -10.01
CA PRO A 54 3.02 9.72 -10.37
C PRO A 54 1.84 9.17 -9.56
N GLY A 55 1.08 8.27 -10.15
CA GLY A 55 0.00 7.59 -9.43
C GLY A 55 0.55 6.85 -8.21
N PHE A 56 -0.21 6.87 -7.12
CA PHE A 56 0.22 6.25 -5.88
C PHE A 56 0.17 4.72 -5.98
N VAL A 57 1.08 4.08 -5.25
CA VAL A 57 1.24 2.62 -5.17
C VAL A 57 1.03 2.21 -3.72
N ASP A 58 -0.03 1.45 -3.47
CA ASP A 58 -0.39 1.00 -2.12
C ASP A 58 -0.12 -0.49 -1.98
N ILE A 59 0.87 -0.83 -1.14
CA ILE A 59 1.33 -2.20 -0.94
C ILE A 59 0.67 -2.88 0.27
N HIS A 60 -0.18 -2.15 1.04
CA HIS A 60 -0.86 -2.68 2.21
C HIS A 60 -2.27 -2.08 2.32
N ILE A 61 -3.28 -2.86 1.95
CA ILE A 61 -4.66 -2.38 1.76
C ILE A 61 -5.66 -3.55 1.84
N HIS A 62 -6.76 -3.38 2.60
CA HIS A 62 -7.76 -4.44 2.82
C HIS A 62 -9.12 -4.15 2.19
N GLY A 63 -9.62 -2.91 2.28
CA GLY A 63 -10.97 -2.63 1.83
C GLY A 63 -11.31 -1.15 1.66
N ALA A 64 -12.53 -0.87 1.21
CA ALA A 64 -13.14 0.46 1.12
C ALA A 64 -14.62 0.37 0.75
N ALA A 65 -15.40 1.43 1.00
CA ALA A 65 -16.78 1.60 0.58
C ALA A 65 -17.71 0.41 0.91
N GLY A 66 -17.50 -0.18 2.09
CA GLY A 66 -18.28 -1.32 2.56
C GLY A 66 -17.82 -2.68 2.05
N ALA A 67 -16.83 -2.76 1.15
CA ALA A 67 -16.26 -3.99 0.60
C ALA A 67 -14.86 -4.27 1.16
N ASP A 68 -14.47 -5.54 1.18
CA ASP A 68 -13.14 -6.01 1.57
C ASP A 68 -12.65 -7.03 0.53
N TYR A 69 -11.36 -7.06 0.26
CA TYR A 69 -10.83 -8.06 -0.68
C TYR A 69 -11.12 -9.50 -0.23
N MET A 70 -11.17 -9.74 1.09
CA MET A 70 -11.52 -11.04 1.67
C MET A 70 -12.98 -11.46 1.46
N ASP A 71 -13.84 -10.61 0.90
CA ASP A 71 -15.17 -11.03 0.41
C ASP A 71 -15.06 -11.98 -0.80
N GLY A 72 -13.87 -12.09 -1.40
CA GLY A 72 -13.53 -13.10 -2.41
C GLY A 72 -14.32 -12.97 -3.71
N THR A 73 -14.87 -11.79 -4.02
CA THR A 73 -15.67 -11.55 -5.22
C THR A 73 -15.08 -10.48 -6.12
N ALA A 74 -15.23 -10.63 -7.44
CA ALA A 74 -14.75 -9.64 -8.39
C ALA A 74 -15.40 -8.25 -8.17
N GLU A 75 -16.65 -8.19 -7.70
CA GLU A 75 -17.32 -6.92 -7.42
C GLU A 75 -16.74 -6.22 -6.20
N ALA A 76 -16.44 -6.95 -5.11
CA ALA A 76 -15.75 -6.39 -3.96
C ALA A 76 -14.38 -5.82 -4.36
N VAL A 77 -13.59 -6.59 -5.12
CA VAL A 77 -12.29 -6.15 -5.64
C VAL A 77 -12.41 -4.85 -6.44
N ARG A 78 -13.38 -4.77 -7.39
CA ARG A 78 -13.61 -3.54 -8.18
C ARG A 78 -14.08 -2.37 -7.33
N THR A 79 -14.92 -2.62 -6.35
CA THR A 79 -15.41 -1.56 -5.43
C THR A 79 -14.26 -0.94 -4.65
N VAL A 80 -13.38 -1.74 -4.09
CA VAL A 80 -12.19 -1.27 -3.40
C VAL A 80 -11.27 -0.51 -4.35
N ASN A 81 -10.94 -1.08 -5.51
CA ASN A 81 -10.04 -0.46 -6.47
C ASN A 81 -10.55 0.91 -6.97
N ARG A 82 -11.85 1.03 -7.28
CA ARG A 82 -12.49 2.30 -7.69
C ARG A 82 -12.42 3.35 -6.59
N THR A 83 -12.65 2.92 -5.35
CA THR A 83 -12.62 3.83 -4.20
C THR A 83 -11.22 4.37 -3.97
N HIS A 84 -10.21 3.52 -3.93
CA HIS A 84 -8.82 3.95 -3.76
C HIS A 84 -8.31 4.82 -4.93
N ALA A 85 -8.81 4.58 -6.15
CA ALA A 85 -8.49 5.45 -7.28
C ALA A 85 -8.95 6.90 -7.05
N ARG A 86 -10.09 7.15 -6.38
CA ARG A 86 -10.53 8.51 -6.02
C ARG A 86 -9.56 9.23 -5.10
N HIS A 87 -8.73 8.49 -4.37
CA HIS A 87 -7.70 8.98 -3.46
C HIS A 87 -6.29 8.98 -4.06
N GLY A 88 -6.19 8.85 -5.40
CA GLY A 88 -4.93 8.95 -6.13
C GLY A 88 -4.15 7.65 -6.30
N THR A 89 -4.61 6.55 -5.73
CA THR A 89 -3.96 5.24 -5.89
C THR A 89 -4.26 4.67 -7.28
N THR A 90 -3.23 4.39 -8.05
CA THR A 90 -3.35 3.81 -9.41
C THR A 90 -2.91 2.36 -9.46
N SER A 91 -2.13 1.92 -8.48
CA SER A 91 -1.64 0.55 -8.36
C SER A 91 -1.82 0.05 -6.93
N VAL A 92 -2.43 -1.12 -6.77
CA VAL A 92 -2.73 -1.73 -5.47
C VAL A 92 -2.15 -3.14 -5.38
N PHE A 93 -1.81 -3.51 -4.16
CA PHE A 93 -1.50 -4.89 -3.76
C PHE A 93 -2.57 -5.36 -2.77
N PRO A 94 -3.73 -5.87 -3.25
CA PRO A 94 -4.75 -6.43 -2.38
C PRO A 94 -4.15 -7.33 -1.33
N THR A 95 -4.44 -7.02 -0.06
CA THR A 95 -3.79 -7.63 1.09
C THR A 95 -4.74 -8.60 1.78
N THR A 96 -4.33 -9.86 1.94
CA THR A 96 -5.12 -10.84 2.67
C THR A 96 -5.20 -10.50 4.16
N THR A 97 -6.07 -11.17 4.89
CA THR A 97 -6.11 -11.17 6.36
C THR A 97 -5.94 -12.61 6.87
N THR A 98 -5.99 -12.82 8.18
CA THR A 98 -6.18 -14.18 8.71
C THR A 98 -7.56 -14.70 8.26
N GLY A 99 -7.60 -15.91 7.75
CA GLY A 99 -8.81 -16.55 7.23
C GLY A 99 -8.58 -18.02 6.94
N SER A 100 -9.62 -18.76 6.55
CA SER A 100 -9.48 -20.16 6.11
C SER A 100 -8.72 -20.24 4.78
N PHE A 101 -8.25 -21.44 4.45
CA PHE A 101 -7.62 -21.68 3.15
C PHE A 101 -8.54 -21.29 1.98
N GLU A 102 -9.82 -21.61 2.08
CA GLU A 102 -10.83 -21.33 1.05
C GLU A 102 -11.07 -19.83 0.88
N GLN A 103 -11.08 -19.05 1.98
CA GLN A 103 -11.23 -17.60 1.94
C GLN A 103 -10.03 -16.93 1.27
N LEU A 104 -8.82 -17.33 1.64
CA LEU A 104 -7.58 -16.84 1.02
C LEU A 104 -7.54 -17.17 -0.48
N ASP A 105 -7.90 -18.39 -0.86
CA ASP A 105 -7.93 -18.83 -2.25
C ASP A 105 -9.01 -18.11 -3.07
N ALA A 106 -10.18 -17.90 -2.51
CA ALA A 106 -11.27 -17.13 -3.15
C ALA A 106 -10.85 -15.68 -3.40
N MET A 107 -10.24 -15.02 -2.42
CA MET A 107 -9.73 -13.65 -2.55
C MET A 107 -8.68 -13.55 -3.68
N ILE A 108 -7.68 -14.44 -3.67
CA ILE A 108 -6.61 -14.42 -4.68
C ILE A 108 -7.20 -14.68 -6.08
N LYS A 109 -8.10 -15.66 -6.25
CA LYS A 109 -8.78 -15.93 -7.51
C LYS A 109 -9.64 -14.77 -8.01
N ALA A 110 -10.31 -14.06 -7.11
CA ALA A 110 -11.05 -12.85 -7.47
C ALA A 110 -10.12 -11.75 -7.99
N CYS A 111 -8.96 -11.57 -7.35
CA CYS A 111 -7.92 -10.65 -7.81
C CYS A 111 -7.33 -11.04 -9.16
N GLU A 112 -7.02 -12.34 -9.39
CA GLU A 112 -6.55 -12.85 -10.69
C GLU A 112 -7.56 -12.58 -11.81
N ASN A 113 -8.86 -12.79 -11.52
CA ASN A 113 -9.94 -12.52 -12.49
C ASN A 113 -9.99 -11.03 -12.83
N VAL A 114 -10.00 -10.14 -11.85
CA VAL A 114 -10.07 -8.69 -12.10
C VAL A 114 -8.80 -8.19 -12.79
N GLN A 115 -7.61 -8.66 -12.38
CA GLN A 115 -6.35 -8.29 -13.02
C GLN A 115 -6.33 -8.65 -14.51
N SER A 116 -6.75 -9.89 -14.85
CA SER A 116 -6.74 -10.40 -16.24
C SER A 116 -7.74 -9.70 -17.14
N ASN A 117 -8.83 -9.15 -16.57
CA ASN A 117 -9.92 -8.49 -17.30
C ASN A 117 -10.03 -7.00 -16.94
N TRP A 118 -8.96 -6.40 -16.44
CA TRP A 118 -8.95 -5.02 -15.95
C TRP A 118 -9.31 -4.01 -17.04
N LEU A 119 -10.15 -3.06 -16.68
CA LEU A 119 -10.51 -1.89 -17.49
C LEU A 119 -10.23 -0.60 -16.67
N PRO A 120 -9.98 0.55 -17.32
CA PRO A 120 -9.82 1.82 -16.61
C PRO A 120 -10.98 2.18 -15.66
N SER A 121 -12.21 1.73 -15.98
CA SER A 121 -13.39 1.87 -15.14
C SER A 121 -13.36 1.04 -13.85
N ASP A 122 -12.46 0.08 -13.75
CA ASP A 122 -12.26 -0.71 -12.53
C ASP A 122 -11.42 0.02 -11.46
N GLY A 123 -10.86 1.18 -11.81
CA GLY A 123 -10.03 1.98 -10.92
C GLY A 123 -8.59 1.49 -10.86
N ALA A 124 -7.98 1.50 -9.68
CA ALA A 124 -6.59 1.11 -9.49
C ALA A 124 -6.29 -0.30 -10.05
N ARG A 125 -5.11 -0.46 -10.66
CA ARG A 125 -4.66 -1.77 -11.15
C ARG A 125 -4.15 -2.64 -10.03
N ILE A 126 -4.41 -3.93 -10.10
CA ILE A 126 -3.77 -4.92 -9.25
C ILE A 126 -2.36 -5.17 -9.81
N ALA A 127 -1.33 -4.69 -9.10
CA ALA A 127 0.07 -4.90 -9.47
C ALA A 127 0.62 -6.22 -8.89
N GLY A 128 -0.06 -6.79 -7.93
CA GLY A 128 0.21 -8.06 -7.28
C GLY A 128 -0.71 -8.24 -6.09
N VAL A 129 -0.61 -9.36 -5.40
CA VAL A 129 -1.30 -9.63 -4.13
C VAL A 129 -0.26 -9.68 -3.01
N HIS A 130 -0.61 -9.10 -1.88
CA HIS A 130 0.12 -9.20 -0.63
C HIS A 130 -0.47 -10.35 0.21
N PHE A 131 0.24 -11.47 0.24
CA PHE A 131 -0.11 -12.59 1.11
C PHE A 131 0.27 -12.23 2.56
N TYR A 132 -0.70 -11.74 3.30
CA TYR A 132 -0.57 -11.14 4.62
C TYR A 132 -1.41 -11.90 5.65
N GLY A 133 -0.73 -12.54 6.58
CA GLY A 133 -1.37 -13.61 7.35
C GLY A 133 -1.65 -14.86 6.48
N PRO A 134 -2.02 -15.95 7.09
CA PRO A 134 -2.44 -16.13 8.50
C PRO A 134 -1.31 -16.28 9.53
N TYR A 135 -0.07 -16.06 9.17
CA TYR A 135 1.13 -16.45 9.92
C TYR A 135 1.60 -15.33 10.85
N PHE A 136 0.77 -14.98 11.85
CA PHE A 136 1.01 -13.94 12.82
C PHE A 136 1.32 -14.49 14.21
N ALA A 137 2.05 -13.74 15.02
CA ALA A 137 2.25 -14.06 16.44
C ALA A 137 0.91 -13.96 17.19
N GLU A 138 0.66 -14.89 18.11
CA GLU A 138 -0.62 -14.97 18.84
C GLU A 138 -0.92 -13.69 19.64
N ASP A 139 0.09 -13.08 20.24
CA ASP A 139 -0.02 -11.83 21.02
C ASP A 139 0.03 -10.56 20.16
N LYS A 140 0.15 -10.69 18.84
CA LYS A 140 0.22 -9.58 17.87
C LYS A 140 -0.87 -9.64 16.80
N VAL A 141 -1.84 -10.54 16.89
CA VAL A 141 -2.91 -10.72 15.90
C VAL A 141 -3.70 -9.42 15.63
N GLY A 142 -3.80 -8.54 16.64
CA GLY A 142 -4.54 -7.28 16.48
C GLY A 142 -6.03 -7.52 16.22
N VAL A 143 -6.56 -6.85 15.21
CA VAL A 143 -7.97 -6.92 14.81
C VAL A 143 -8.29 -8.17 13.96
N HIS A 144 -7.28 -8.86 13.46
CA HIS A 144 -7.51 -10.07 12.64
C HIS A 144 -8.19 -11.19 13.43
N SER A 145 -8.89 -12.09 12.72
CA SER A 145 -9.51 -13.27 13.34
C SER A 145 -8.45 -14.17 13.98
N LYS A 146 -8.63 -14.46 15.27
CA LYS A 146 -7.74 -15.38 16.00
C LYS A 146 -7.91 -16.82 15.54
N GLU A 147 -9.11 -17.17 15.11
CA GLU A 147 -9.45 -18.50 14.61
C GLU A 147 -8.77 -18.79 13.27
N GLY A 148 -8.55 -17.75 12.45
CA GLY A 148 -7.84 -17.86 11.18
C GLY A 148 -6.31 -17.86 11.32
N ARG A 149 -5.78 -17.47 12.49
CA ARG A 149 -4.32 -17.42 12.74
C ARG A 149 -3.74 -18.81 12.88
N ARG A 150 -2.58 -19.08 12.29
CA ARG A 150 -1.81 -20.33 12.41
C ARG A 150 -0.33 -20.13 12.15
N ASP A 151 0.46 -21.15 12.46
CA ASP A 151 1.87 -21.20 12.06
C ASP A 151 1.99 -21.59 10.59
N PRO A 152 3.07 -21.21 9.86
CA PRO A 152 3.24 -21.54 8.45
C PRO A 152 3.37 -23.06 8.26
N VAL A 153 2.53 -23.61 7.37
CA VAL A 153 2.55 -25.01 6.96
C VAL A 153 2.94 -25.07 5.49
N ARG A 154 3.90 -25.96 5.18
CA ARG A 154 4.55 -26.00 3.87
C ARG A 154 3.58 -26.18 2.72
N GLU A 155 2.67 -27.13 2.83
CA GLU A 155 1.70 -27.45 1.80
C GLU A 155 0.79 -26.26 1.49
N GLU A 156 0.47 -25.43 2.50
CA GLU A 156 -0.36 -24.26 2.35
C GLU A 156 0.40 -23.11 1.68
N TYR A 157 1.56 -22.72 2.23
CA TYR A 157 2.26 -21.57 1.66
C TYR A 157 2.86 -21.88 0.27
N GLU A 158 3.25 -23.12 -0.03
CA GLU A 158 3.65 -23.51 -1.38
C GLU A 158 2.50 -23.32 -2.38
N TYR A 159 1.27 -23.68 -2.00
CA TYR A 159 0.11 -23.45 -2.86
C TYR A 159 -0.11 -21.97 -3.19
N PHE A 160 -0.03 -21.09 -2.19
CA PHE A 160 -0.29 -19.67 -2.39
C PHE A 160 0.89 -18.95 -3.07
N LEU A 161 2.11 -19.17 -2.61
CA LEU A 161 3.27 -18.43 -3.10
C LEU A 161 3.73 -18.84 -4.51
N THR A 162 3.27 -19.95 -5.06
CA THR A 162 3.50 -20.32 -6.47
C THR A 162 2.56 -19.61 -7.44
N LYS A 163 1.54 -18.92 -6.97
CA LYS A 163 0.67 -18.10 -7.81
C LYS A 163 1.41 -16.84 -8.24
N GLU A 164 1.54 -16.59 -9.54
CA GLU A 164 2.31 -15.46 -10.11
C GLU A 164 1.83 -14.08 -9.62
N ILE A 165 0.54 -13.97 -9.25
CA ILE A 165 -0.04 -12.75 -8.74
C ILE A 165 0.47 -12.40 -7.32
N VAL A 166 0.92 -13.38 -6.53
CA VAL A 166 1.44 -13.15 -5.17
C VAL A 166 2.86 -12.59 -5.27
N ARG A 167 3.01 -11.33 -4.89
CA ARG A 167 4.26 -10.58 -5.03
C ARG A 167 4.88 -10.18 -3.70
N ILE A 168 4.09 -10.14 -2.64
CA ILE A 168 4.53 -9.80 -1.28
C ILE A 168 4.09 -10.91 -0.35
N ALA A 169 4.95 -11.28 0.60
CA ALA A 169 4.68 -12.37 1.53
C ALA A 169 5.13 -12.00 2.94
N THR A 170 4.19 -12.00 3.89
CA THR A 170 4.41 -11.64 5.30
C THR A 170 4.33 -12.87 6.20
N CYS A 171 5.26 -12.93 7.17
CA CYS A 171 5.22 -13.88 8.26
C CYS A 171 5.88 -13.28 9.52
N ALA A 172 5.36 -13.57 10.70
CA ALA A 172 6.04 -13.26 11.96
C ALA A 172 7.30 -14.13 12.10
N SER A 173 8.45 -13.49 12.30
CA SER A 173 9.76 -14.13 12.18
C SER A 173 10.06 -15.19 13.27
N GLU A 174 9.38 -15.09 14.41
CA GLU A 174 9.54 -15.99 15.55
C GLU A 174 8.73 -17.29 15.48
N LEU A 175 7.86 -17.44 14.47
CA LEU A 175 7.01 -18.61 14.37
C LEU A 175 7.79 -19.87 13.96
N PRO A 176 7.39 -21.04 14.47
CA PRO A 176 7.88 -22.32 13.92
C PRO A 176 7.59 -22.41 12.43
N GLY A 177 8.59 -22.73 11.62
CA GLY A 177 8.48 -22.81 10.15
C GLY A 177 8.64 -21.49 9.41
N ALA A 178 8.83 -20.35 10.10
CA ALA A 178 8.98 -19.03 9.46
C ALA A 178 10.23 -18.95 8.55
N LEU A 179 11.34 -19.53 8.95
CA LEU A 179 12.57 -19.50 8.15
C LEU A 179 12.43 -20.29 6.85
N GLU A 180 11.74 -21.41 6.87
CA GLU A 180 11.42 -22.21 5.68
C GLU A 180 10.44 -21.46 4.77
N PHE A 181 9.45 -20.77 5.35
CA PHE A 181 8.55 -19.90 4.60
C PHE A 181 9.31 -18.77 3.90
N PHE A 182 10.19 -18.05 4.59
CA PHE A 182 10.99 -16.98 3.98
C PHE A 182 11.90 -17.49 2.87
N GLU A 183 12.58 -18.63 3.08
CA GLU A 183 13.41 -19.23 2.05
C GLU A 183 12.61 -19.60 0.80
N PHE A 184 11.41 -20.17 0.97
CA PHE A 184 10.54 -20.52 -0.15
C PHE A 184 10.00 -19.25 -0.85
N ALA A 185 9.52 -18.26 -0.10
CA ALA A 185 9.05 -16.98 -0.65
C ALA A 185 10.14 -16.27 -1.48
N ARG A 186 11.40 -16.31 -1.01
CA ARG A 186 12.56 -15.82 -1.74
C ARG A 186 12.77 -16.55 -3.06
N GLN A 187 12.61 -17.86 -3.08
CA GLN A 187 12.74 -18.68 -4.30
C GLN A 187 11.64 -18.39 -5.32
N GLN A 188 10.44 -17.99 -4.85
CA GLN A 188 9.35 -17.56 -5.73
C GLN A 188 9.49 -16.08 -6.19
N GLY A 189 10.49 -15.34 -5.71
CA GLY A 189 10.72 -13.95 -6.07
C GLY A 189 9.77 -12.96 -5.37
N CYS A 190 9.15 -13.36 -4.26
CA CYS A 190 8.33 -12.46 -3.45
C CYS A 190 9.19 -11.43 -2.72
N PHE A 191 8.67 -10.21 -2.56
CA PHE A 191 9.15 -9.26 -1.57
C PHE A 191 8.71 -9.75 -0.18
N ILE A 192 9.67 -9.95 0.71
CA ILE A 192 9.45 -10.64 1.98
C ILE A 192 9.40 -9.63 3.12
N THR A 193 8.34 -9.67 3.90
CA THR A 193 8.09 -8.76 5.00
C THR A 193 7.85 -9.50 6.32
N CYS A 194 7.98 -8.77 7.43
CA CYS A 194 7.69 -9.24 8.77
C CYS A 194 6.68 -8.29 9.43
N GLY A 195 5.51 -8.79 9.75
CA GLY A 195 4.44 -8.04 10.42
C GLY A 195 3.73 -8.87 11.47
N HIS A 196 2.93 -8.22 12.33
CA HIS A 196 2.23 -8.88 13.43
C HIS A 196 3.13 -9.84 14.22
N SER A 197 4.29 -9.34 14.63
CA SER A 197 5.40 -10.13 15.15
C SER A 197 5.92 -9.60 16.47
N ASN A 198 6.27 -10.50 17.39
CA ASN A 198 6.96 -10.20 18.64
C ASN A 198 8.43 -10.66 18.57
N ALA A 199 9.05 -10.55 17.39
CA ALA A 199 10.40 -11.01 17.13
C ALA A 199 11.45 -10.18 17.87
N ALA A 200 12.45 -10.88 18.42
CA ALA A 200 13.67 -10.31 18.93
C ALA A 200 14.75 -10.22 17.84
N TRP A 201 15.82 -9.48 18.11
CA TRP A 201 16.92 -9.23 17.16
C TRP A 201 17.43 -10.47 16.46
N GLY A 202 17.73 -11.55 17.20
CA GLY A 202 18.28 -12.77 16.60
C GLY A 202 17.32 -13.49 15.66
N GLU A 203 16.01 -13.39 15.91
CA GLU A 203 14.97 -13.96 15.02
C GLU A 203 14.85 -13.13 13.74
N LEU A 204 14.94 -11.79 13.85
CA LEU A 204 14.97 -10.90 12.70
C LEU A 204 16.24 -11.08 11.86
N GLU A 205 17.40 -11.27 12.49
CA GLU A 205 18.66 -11.53 11.80
C GLU A 205 18.61 -12.87 11.02
N ALA A 206 18.01 -13.90 11.62
CA ALA A 206 17.78 -15.17 10.94
C ALA A 206 16.81 -15.03 9.75
N ALA A 207 15.73 -14.25 9.89
CA ALA A 207 14.79 -13.95 8.82
C ALA A 207 15.45 -13.12 7.70
N PHE A 208 16.24 -12.10 8.08
CA PHE A 208 17.01 -11.28 7.13
C PHE A 208 17.97 -12.14 6.28
N ALA A 209 18.66 -13.08 6.90
CA ALA A 209 19.53 -14.03 6.18
C ALA A 209 18.76 -14.91 5.17
N ARG A 210 17.43 -15.05 5.31
CA ARG A 210 16.53 -15.77 4.40
C ARG A 210 15.81 -14.86 3.40
N GLY A 211 16.11 -13.55 3.39
CA GLY A 211 15.63 -12.61 2.40
C GLY A 211 14.57 -11.62 2.88
N MET A 212 14.16 -11.64 4.14
CA MET A 212 13.28 -10.61 4.71
C MET A 212 13.99 -9.24 4.67
N ARG A 213 13.28 -8.21 4.18
CA ARG A 213 13.83 -6.86 3.96
C ARG A 213 12.89 -5.75 4.42
N HIS A 214 11.75 -6.09 5.00
CA HIS A 214 10.73 -5.09 5.33
C HIS A 214 10.01 -5.43 6.63
N VAL A 215 9.59 -4.39 7.35
CA VAL A 215 8.71 -4.51 8.50
C VAL A 215 7.44 -3.72 8.21
N ASP A 216 6.28 -4.37 8.37
CA ASP A 216 4.99 -3.78 8.07
C ASP A 216 4.58 -2.75 9.13
N HIS A 217 3.75 -1.75 8.77
CA HIS A 217 3.13 -0.69 9.58
C HIS A 217 3.89 -0.36 10.89
N PHE A 218 5.03 0.30 10.72
CA PHE A 218 6.00 0.59 11.78
C PHE A 218 5.35 1.17 13.04
N TRP A 219 5.69 0.61 14.20
CA TRP A 219 5.14 0.79 15.54
C TRP A 219 3.74 0.20 15.78
N CYS A 220 3.09 -0.40 14.79
CA CYS A 220 1.84 -1.11 14.98
C CYS A 220 2.06 -2.63 15.00
N ALA A 221 1.42 -3.36 15.91
CA ALA A 221 1.46 -4.83 16.04
C ALA A 221 2.86 -5.46 15.97
N MET A 222 3.90 -4.77 16.47
CA MET A 222 5.29 -5.22 16.45
C MET A 222 5.87 -5.40 17.86
N SER A 223 7.05 -6.01 17.95
CA SER A 223 7.74 -6.19 19.21
C SER A 223 8.09 -4.84 19.88
N SER A 224 7.98 -4.79 21.19
CA SER A 224 8.32 -3.66 22.03
C SER A 224 9.20 -4.08 23.19
N VAL A 225 9.86 -3.12 23.84
CA VAL A 225 10.65 -3.35 25.05
C VAL A 225 9.86 -4.15 26.09
N SER A 226 8.60 -3.82 26.32
CA SER A 226 7.76 -4.50 27.30
C SER A 226 7.40 -5.93 26.88
N SER A 227 7.01 -6.14 25.63
CA SER A 227 6.64 -7.47 25.15
C SER A 227 7.84 -8.42 25.11
N LEU A 228 9.01 -7.94 24.70
CA LEU A 228 10.24 -8.75 24.72
C LEU A 228 10.71 -9.05 26.14
N ARG A 229 10.53 -8.13 27.10
CA ARG A 229 10.81 -8.41 28.51
C ARG A 229 9.90 -9.50 29.07
N GLN A 230 8.63 -9.52 28.70
CA GLN A 230 7.72 -10.61 29.08
C GLN A 230 8.15 -11.94 28.49
N ARG A 231 8.62 -11.94 27.24
CA ARG A 231 9.03 -13.15 26.51
C ARG A 231 10.37 -13.71 26.98
N PHE A 232 11.37 -12.87 27.25
CA PHE A 232 12.76 -13.29 27.48
C PHE A 232 13.31 -12.96 28.89
N GLY A 233 12.64 -12.10 29.64
CA GLY A 233 13.15 -11.68 30.96
C GLY A 233 14.35 -10.74 30.85
N THR A 234 15.51 -11.18 31.38
CA THR A 234 16.76 -10.41 31.41
C THR A 234 17.92 -11.19 30.80
N PRO A 235 18.87 -10.55 30.07
CA PRO A 235 18.91 -9.12 29.74
C PRO A 235 17.80 -8.71 28.78
N MET A 236 17.49 -7.40 28.72
CA MET A 236 16.53 -6.87 27.76
C MET A 236 16.99 -7.13 26.33
N GLN A 237 16.04 -7.53 25.46
CA GLN A 237 16.31 -7.78 24.06
C GLN A 237 15.91 -6.56 23.21
N ALA A 238 16.64 -6.33 22.13
CA ALA A 238 16.25 -5.44 21.05
C ALA A 238 15.25 -6.16 20.11
N GLY A 239 14.34 -5.40 19.51
CA GLY A 239 13.30 -5.93 18.64
C GLY A 239 13.27 -5.26 17.27
N MET A 240 12.09 -5.29 16.66
CA MET A 240 11.87 -4.86 15.27
C MET A 240 12.25 -3.38 15.05
N GLU A 241 11.87 -2.49 15.99
CA GLU A 241 12.21 -1.06 15.89
C GLU A 241 13.72 -0.85 15.77
N GLN A 242 14.48 -1.39 16.73
CA GLN A 242 15.93 -1.22 16.75
C GLN A 242 16.58 -1.89 15.53
N TYR A 243 16.06 -3.02 15.08
CA TYR A 243 16.57 -3.72 13.90
C TYR A 243 16.45 -2.90 12.62
N VAL A 244 15.26 -2.31 12.36
CA VAL A 244 15.03 -1.45 11.18
C VAL A 244 15.89 -0.18 11.24
N LEU A 245 15.99 0.45 12.43
CA LEU A 245 16.76 1.68 12.59
C LEU A 245 18.28 1.48 12.46
N MET A 246 18.78 0.29 12.78
CA MET A 246 20.21 -0.04 12.74
C MET A 246 20.67 -0.68 11.43
N ASN A 247 19.72 -1.15 10.58
CA ASN A 247 20.04 -1.88 9.37
C ASN A 247 19.56 -1.11 8.13
N ASP A 248 20.51 -0.54 7.38
CA ASP A 248 20.22 0.28 6.19
C ASP A 248 19.64 -0.51 5.01
N GLU A 249 19.70 -1.84 5.03
CA GLU A 249 19.07 -2.71 4.03
C GLU A 249 17.60 -3.03 4.38
N MET A 250 17.13 -2.64 5.58
CA MET A 250 15.73 -2.79 5.97
C MET A 250 14.90 -1.58 5.56
N SER A 251 13.70 -1.85 5.09
CA SER A 251 12.67 -0.86 4.81
C SER A 251 11.47 -1.06 5.74
N THR A 252 10.55 -0.11 5.71
CA THR A 252 9.31 -0.18 6.47
C THR A 252 8.21 0.65 5.82
N GLU A 253 7.02 0.58 6.36
CA GLU A 253 5.87 1.38 5.98
C GLU A 253 5.26 2.11 7.18
N VAL A 254 4.60 3.23 6.94
CA VAL A 254 3.90 4.00 7.98
C VAL A 254 2.49 4.37 7.53
N ILE A 255 1.55 4.33 8.49
CA ILE A 255 0.18 4.80 8.33
C ILE A 255 0.15 6.27 8.79
N ALA A 256 0.26 7.19 7.84
CA ALA A 256 0.35 8.63 8.12
C ALA A 256 -1.02 9.31 8.10
N ASP A 257 -2.03 8.72 8.73
CA ASP A 257 -3.41 9.22 8.74
C ASP A 257 -3.67 10.31 9.80
N GLY A 258 -2.67 10.59 10.66
CA GLY A 258 -2.78 11.52 11.79
C GLY A 258 -3.53 10.94 13.00
N ILE A 259 -3.73 9.62 13.03
CA ILE A 259 -4.44 8.89 14.09
C ILE A 259 -3.55 7.79 14.67
N HIS A 260 -2.91 6.98 13.79
CA HIS A 260 -2.01 5.90 14.21
C HIS A 260 -0.72 6.44 14.81
N LEU A 261 -0.10 7.42 14.14
CA LEU A 261 1.20 7.98 14.52
C LEU A 261 1.09 9.50 14.65
N SER A 262 1.74 10.07 15.67
CA SER A 262 1.86 11.52 15.81
C SER A 262 2.81 12.10 14.77
N ASP A 263 2.66 13.39 14.47
CA ASP A 263 3.53 14.11 13.54
C ASP A 263 5.01 14.02 13.92
N ASP A 264 5.32 14.03 15.22
CA ASP A 264 6.70 13.89 15.71
C ASP A 264 7.27 12.50 15.46
N LEU A 265 6.46 11.45 15.59
CA LEU A 265 6.88 10.08 15.32
C LEU A 265 7.06 9.83 13.83
N LEU A 266 6.17 10.38 12.99
CA LEU A 266 6.31 10.38 11.52
C LEU A 266 7.56 11.14 11.08
N ARG A 267 7.85 12.29 11.72
CA ARG A 267 9.08 13.06 11.47
C ARG A 267 10.30 12.24 11.85
N PHE A 268 10.28 11.57 13.01
CA PHE A 268 11.36 10.71 13.45
C PHE A 268 11.62 9.57 12.45
N ALA A 269 10.58 8.89 11.96
CA ALA A 269 10.71 7.86 10.92
C ALA A 269 11.38 8.42 9.65
N PHE A 270 10.91 9.58 9.18
CA PHE A 270 11.46 10.22 7.98
C PHE A 270 12.95 10.57 8.14
N GLU A 271 13.35 11.14 9.27
CA GLU A 271 14.74 11.55 9.51
C GLU A 271 15.68 10.34 9.72
N MET A 272 15.20 9.29 10.38
CA MET A 272 16.03 8.16 10.76
C MET A 272 16.12 7.09 9.67
N ILE A 273 15.04 6.88 8.91
CA ILE A 273 14.96 5.81 7.91
C ILE A 273 15.08 6.39 6.50
N GLY A 274 14.47 7.54 6.27
CA GLY A 274 14.50 8.26 5.00
C GLY A 274 13.43 7.81 3.99
N PRO A 275 13.13 8.68 2.99
CA PRO A 275 12.06 8.43 2.03
C PRO A 275 12.33 7.29 1.03
N GLN A 276 13.56 6.79 0.95
CA GLN A 276 13.94 5.68 0.08
C GLN A 276 13.66 4.30 0.70
N ARG A 277 13.45 4.27 2.03
CA ARG A 277 13.22 3.03 2.79
C ARG A 277 11.90 3.03 3.56
N THR A 278 11.12 4.12 3.48
CA THR A 278 9.83 4.25 4.14
C THR A 278 8.73 4.40 3.10
N CYS A 279 7.76 3.48 3.09
CA CYS A 279 6.55 3.59 2.28
C CYS A 279 5.44 4.29 3.05
N LEU A 280 4.59 5.04 2.36
CA LEU A 280 3.25 5.36 2.84
C LEU A 280 2.31 4.24 2.41
N VAL A 281 1.51 3.74 3.32
CA VAL A 281 0.46 2.76 3.07
C VAL A 281 -0.86 3.25 3.67
N THR A 282 -1.96 2.79 3.13
CA THR A 282 -3.25 3.14 3.71
C THR A 282 -3.61 2.21 4.86
N ASP A 283 -3.31 0.94 4.74
CA ASP A 283 -3.86 -0.10 5.62
C ASP A 283 -5.38 0.10 5.81
N ALA A 284 -6.07 0.55 4.75
CA ALA A 284 -7.47 0.93 4.81
C ALA A 284 -8.36 -0.31 4.80
N ASN A 285 -9.43 -0.26 5.59
CA ASN A 285 -10.44 -1.30 5.65
C ASN A 285 -11.77 -0.85 5.02
N ARG A 286 -12.78 -1.72 5.00
CA ARG A 286 -14.09 -1.46 4.37
C ARG A 286 -14.85 -0.24 4.89
N ALA A 287 -14.47 0.35 6.04
CA ALA A 287 -15.08 1.56 6.56
C ALA A 287 -14.62 2.84 5.85
N MET A 288 -13.56 2.78 5.03
CA MET A 288 -13.13 3.91 4.21
C MET A 288 -14.24 4.32 3.24
N ASP A 289 -14.53 5.62 3.14
CA ASP A 289 -15.61 6.18 2.32
C ASP A 289 -17.01 5.57 2.60
N ALA A 290 -17.19 4.99 3.78
CA ALA A 290 -18.46 4.48 4.26
C ALA A 290 -18.97 5.28 5.46
N PRO A 291 -20.29 5.34 5.73
CA PRO A 291 -20.84 6.04 6.90
C PRO A 291 -20.27 5.51 8.22
N PRO A 292 -20.28 6.32 9.30
CA PRO A 292 -20.03 5.79 10.64
C PRO A 292 -20.93 4.59 10.94
N GLY A 293 -20.36 3.54 11.53
CA GLY A 293 -21.13 2.31 11.75
C GLY A 293 -20.29 1.12 12.20
N LYS A 294 -20.90 -0.03 12.11
CA LYS A 294 -20.32 -1.32 12.47
C LYS A 294 -20.01 -2.11 11.20
N TYR A 295 -18.79 -2.58 11.08
CA TYR A 295 -18.28 -3.27 9.90
C TYR A 295 -17.58 -4.58 10.28
N ARG A 296 -17.42 -5.48 9.31
CA ARG A 296 -16.50 -6.61 9.43
C ARG A 296 -15.11 -6.19 8.93
N PHE A 297 -14.05 -6.57 9.62
CA PHE A 297 -12.69 -6.55 9.12
C PHE A 297 -12.34 -7.94 8.60
N GLY A 298 -11.91 -8.05 7.35
CA GLY A 298 -11.80 -9.32 6.65
C GLY A 298 -13.13 -9.74 6.00
N SER A 299 -13.37 -11.05 5.85
CA SER A 299 -14.58 -11.59 5.21
C SER A 299 -15.87 -11.07 5.84
N GLU A 300 -16.88 -10.78 5.01
CA GLU A 300 -18.21 -10.36 5.47
C GLU A 300 -18.91 -11.45 6.31
N ASP A 301 -18.59 -12.72 6.06
CA ASP A 301 -19.25 -13.84 6.72
C ASP A 301 -18.83 -13.98 8.20
N ASP A 302 -17.52 -13.93 8.47
CA ASP A 302 -16.96 -14.28 9.79
C ASP A 302 -15.82 -13.34 10.26
N GLY A 303 -15.52 -12.26 9.52
CA GLY A 303 -14.54 -11.27 9.90
C GLY A 303 -14.82 -10.63 11.29
N THR A 304 -13.80 -10.03 11.87
CA THR A 304 -13.89 -9.40 13.18
C THR A 304 -14.73 -8.12 13.15
N TRP A 305 -15.63 -7.93 14.10
CA TRP A 305 -16.40 -6.71 14.21
C TRP A 305 -15.57 -5.51 14.64
N VAL A 306 -15.67 -4.44 13.87
CA VAL A 306 -15.03 -3.14 14.13
C VAL A 306 -16.06 -2.02 14.07
N PHE A 307 -15.73 -0.88 14.67
CA PHE A 307 -16.64 0.25 14.82
C PHE A 307 -15.99 1.52 14.29
N SER A 308 -16.63 2.17 13.32
CA SER A 308 -16.19 3.44 12.77
C SER A 308 -16.99 4.60 13.36
N ASP A 309 -16.28 5.64 13.80
CA ASP A 309 -16.88 6.92 14.22
C ASP A 309 -16.90 7.95 13.06
N GLY A 310 -16.44 7.56 11.87
CA GLY A 310 -16.28 8.41 10.69
C GLY A 310 -14.91 9.05 10.57
N ASN A 311 -14.02 8.87 11.54
CA ASN A 311 -12.63 9.34 11.51
C ASN A 311 -11.63 8.24 11.89
N SER A 312 -12.00 7.33 12.79
CA SER A 312 -11.19 6.19 13.20
C SER A 312 -12.00 4.91 13.23
N VAL A 313 -11.31 3.77 13.12
CA VAL A 313 -11.92 2.45 13.28
C VAL A 313 -11.29 1.75 14.46
N ARG A 314 -12.12 1.14 15.30
CA ARG A 314 -11.69 0.49 16.55
C ARG A 314 -12.31 -0.90 16.72
N GLY A 315 -11.54 -1.78 17.33
CA GLY A 315 -12.02 -3.06 17.84
C GLY A 315 -12.94 -2.89 19.06
N ALA A 316 -13.55 -3.98 19.50
CA ALA A 316 -14.43 -4.00 20.66
C ALA A 316 -13.70 -3.63 21.98
N ASP A 317 -12.38 -3.81 22.02
CA ASP A 317 -11.50 -3.45 23.14
C ASP A 317 -11.03 -1.98 23.11
N GLY A 318 -11.44 -1.21 22.08
CA GLY A 318 -11.07 0.19 21.89
C GLY A 318 -9.73 0.39 21.19
N SER A 319 -8.98 -0.66 20.86
CA SER A 319 -7.74 -0.58 20.08
C SER A 319 -8.04 -0.10 18.64
N LEU A 320 -7.08 0.57 18.00
CA LEU A 320 -7.19 0.89 16.58
C LEU A 320 -7.25 -0.39 15.75
N ALA A 321 -8.05 -0.36 14.71
CA ALA A 321 -8.35 -1.49 13.86
C ALA A 321 -8.16 -1.09 12.39
N SER A 322 -6.89 -1.04 11.94
CA SER A 322 -6.58 -0.60 10.58
C SER A 322 -6.98 0.87 10.34
N SER A 323 -6.77 1.43 9.16
CA SER A 323 -7.18 2.80 8.83
C SER A 323 -8.49 2.84 8.05
N MET A 324 -9.02 4.05 7.83
CA MET A 324 -10.15 4.32 6.95
C MET A 324 -9.90 5.53 6.04
N HIS A 325 -8.65 5.82 5.77
CA HIS A 325 -8.24 6.98 4.99
C HIS A 325 -7.46 6.58 3.74
N GLY A 326 -7.64 7.35 2.66
CA GLY A 326 -6.94 7.13 1.40
C GLY A 326 -5.51 7.66 1.38
N MET A 327 -4.76 7.31 0.34
CA MET A 327 -3.34 7.69 0.19
C MET A 327 -3.15 9.21 0.13
N ASP A 328 -4.09 9.96 -0.42
CA ASP A 328 -4.08 11.42 -0.43
C ASP A 328 -4.00 12.02 0.99
N ARG A 329 -4.67 11.40 1.97
CA ARG A 329 -4.56 11.79 3.39
C ARG A 329 -3.15 11.55 3.92
N MET A 330 -2.54 10.41 3.61
CA MET A 330 -1.17 10.08 4.03
C MET A 330 -0.18 11.11 3.48
N VAL A 331 -0.31 11.46 2.20
CA VAL A 331 0.51 12.46 1.53
C VAL A 331 0.31 13.84 2.16
N ARG A 332 -0.94 14.29 2.41
CA ARG A 332 -1.22 15.58 3.05
C ARG A 332 -0.63 15.67 4.46
N THR A 333 -0.77 14.63 5.27
CA THR A 333 -0.21 14.60 6.62
C THR A 333 1.32 14.78 6.59
N MET A 334 2.01 14.01 5.76
CA MET A 334 3.47 14.11 5.64
C MET A 334 3.93 15.48 5.12
N ALA A 335 3.24 16.03 4.13
CA ALA A 335 3.62 17.32 3.53
C ALA A 335 3.30 18.51 4.45
N HIS A 336 2.11 18.56 5.04
CA HIS A 336 1.65 19.73 5.79
C HIS A 336 1.90 19.63 7.29
N ALA A 337 1.50 18.53 7.95
CA ALA A 337 1.63 18.40 9.40
C ALA A 337 3.07 18.06 9.80
N VAL A 338 3.71 17.13 9.09
CA VAL A 338 5.11 16.74 9.34
C VAL A 338 6.09 17.74 8.69
N GLY A 339 5.66 18.45 7.63
CA GLY A 339 6.43 19.52 6.97
C GLY A 339 7.57 18.98 6.09
N ARG A 340 7.32 17.91 5.33
CA ARG A 340 8.29 17.35 4.37
C ARG A 340 8.05 17.87 2.97
N ASP A 341 9.10 17.94 2.16
CA ASP A 341 8.98 18.39 0.77
C ASP A 341 8.16 17.41 -0.08
N LEU A 342 7.40 17.96 -1.02
CA LEU A 342 6.46 17.17 -1.83
C LEU A 342 7.13 16.05 -2.65
N PRO A 343 8.29 16.25 -3.30
CA PRO A 343 8.97 15.16 -4.00
C PRO A 343 9.30 13.96 -3.10
N SER A 344 9.83 14.20 -1.90
CA SER A 344 10.14 13.14 -0.94
C SER A 344 8.88 12.39 -0.47
N VAL A 345 7.81 13.12 -0.19
CA VAL A 345 6.54 12.53 0.25
C VAL A 345 5.89 11.71 -0.87
N VAL A 346 5.85 12.26 -2.09
CA VAL A 346 5.31 11.54 -3.26
C VAL A 346 6.15 10.29 -3.55
N ARG A 347 7.47 10.37 -3.38
CA ARG A 347 8.34 9.20 -3.50
C ARG A 347 7.93 8.08 -2.54
N MET A 348 7.66 8.41 -1.26
CA MET A 348 7.21 7.43 -0.26
C MET A 348 5.86 6.78 -0.62
N ALA A 349 4.99 7.50 -1.35
CA ALA A 349 3.68 7.02 -1.80
C ALA A 349 3.70 6.33 -3.17
N SER A 350 4.83 6.34 -3.89
CA SER A 350 4.86 5.88 -5.29
C SER A 350 6.14 5.11 -5.65
N LEU A 351 7.28 5.79 -5.78
CA LEU A 351 8.50 5.18 -6.28
C LEU A 351 9.10 4.19 -5.27
N THR A 352 9.15 4.54 -4.00
CA THR A 352 9.72 3.66 -2.97
C THR A 352 8.98 2.32 -2.86
N PRO A 353 7.63 2.25 -2.73
CA PRO A 353 6.95 0.97 -2.76
C PRO A 353 7.14 0.23 -4.09
N ALA A 354 7.16 0.94 -5.24
CA ALA A 354 7.40 0.31 -6.53
C ALA A 354 8.81 -0.30 -6.66
N GLU A 355 9.85 0.36 -6.13
CA GLU A 355 11.21 -0.16 -6.07
C GLU A 355 11.30 -1.43 -5.21
N LEU A 356 10.69 -1.41 -4.03
CA LEU A 356 10.73 -2.53 -3.08
C LEU A 356 10.08 -3.80 -3.66
N VAL A 357 8.96 -3.66 -4.37
CA VAL A 357 8.26 -4.80 -4.98
C VAL A 357 8.75 -5.15 -6.39
N GLY A 358 9.81 -4.50 -6.88
CA GLY A 358 10.39 -4.75 -8.19
C GLY A 358 9.53 -4.26 -9.38
N ALA A 359 8.60 -3.32 -9.17
CA ALA A 359 7.71 -2.78 -10.20
C ALA A 359 8.15 -1.40 -10.75
N ALA A 360 9.26 -0.84 -10.25
CA ALA A 360 9.71 0.50 -10.60
C ALA A 360 10.10 0.70 -12.07
N GLY A 361 10.27 -0.38 -12.82
CA GLY A 361 10.46 -0.29 -14.28
C GLY A 361 9.22 0.22 -15.04
N ASP A 362 8.04 0.01 -14.48
CA ASP A 362 6.77 0.34 -15.12
C ASP A 362 5.99 1.47 -14.41
N ILE A 363 6.07 1.58 -13.08
CA ILE A 363 5.26 2.49 -12.26
C ILE A 363 6.10 3.27 -11.24
N GLY A 364 5.47 4.17 -10.51
CA GLY A 364 6.04 4.86 -9.34
C GLY A 364 6.77 6.17 -9.62
N SER A 365 7.08 6.51 -10.88
CA SER A 365 7.67 7.81 -11.25
C SER A 365 7.24 8.25 -12.64
N ILE A 366 7.34 9.57 -12.90
CA ILE A 366 7.03 10.16 -14.20
C ILE A 366 8.30 10.14 -15.07
N GLU A 367 8.48 9.06 -15.80
CA GLU A 367 9.63 8.84 -16.70
C GLU A 367 9.16 8.23 -18.02
N THR A 368 9.86 8.61 -19.12
CA THR A 368 9.58 8.06 -20.45
C THR A 368 9.61 6.53 -20.46
N GLY A 369 8.58 5.92 -21.04
CA GLY A 369 8.42 4.48 -21.16
C GLY A 369 7.59 3.84 -20.05
N LYS A 370 7.44 4.49 -18.89
CA LYS A 370 6.57 4.00 -17.80
C LYS A 370 5.09 4.18 -18.11
N MET A 371 4.24 3.55 -17.32
CA MET A 371 2.79 3.66 -17.42
C MET A 371 2.34 5.11 -17.25
N ALA A 372 1.36 5.51 -18.05
CA ALA A 372 0.74 6.83 -17.96
C ALA A 372 -0.29 6.86 -16.81
N ASP A 373 0.20 6.72 -15.58
CA ASP A 373 -0.57 6.70 -14.34
C ASP A 373 -0.20 7.92 -13.51
N PHE A 374 -1.18 8.81 -13.28
CA PHE A 374 -0.96 10.08 -12.60
C PHE A 374 -2.05 10.38 -11.61
N VAL A 375 -1.69 11.08 -10.53
CA VAL A 375 -2.61 11.82 -9.68
C VAL A 375 -2.33 13.31 -9.80
N VAL A 376 -3.36 14.09 -10.08
CA VAL A 376 -3.31 15.55 -10.14
C VAL A 376 -3.81 16.11 -8.82
N LEU A 377 -2.98 16.88 -8.14
CA LEU A 377 -3.27 17.47 -6.84
C LEU A 377 -3.34 19.00 -6.95
N ASP A 378 -4.28 19.62 -6.23
CA ASP A 378 -4.30 21.07 -6.06
C ASP A 378 -3.20 21.54 -5.08
N ARG A 379 -3.14 22.84 -4.78
CA ARG A 379 -2.16 23.43 -3.86
C ARG A 379 -2.30 22.94 -2.42
N ASP A 380 -3.50 22.50 -2.03
CA ASP A 380 -3.80 21.93 -0.72
C ASP A 380 -3.65 20.38 -0.72
N LEU A 381 -3.11 19.83 -1.81
CA LEU A 381 -2.90 18.40 -2.06
C LEU A 381 -4.19 17.57 -2.06
N ASN A 382 -5.32 18.16 -2.46
CA ASN A 382 -6.54 17.43 -2.73
C ASN A 382 -6.51 16.86 -4.14
N VAL A 383 -7.03 15.64 -4.31
CA VAL A 383 -7.12 14.98 -5.61
C VAL A 383 -8.12 15.71 -6.50
N LYS A 384 -7.68 16.13 -7.66
CA LYS A 384 -8.50 16.79 -8.70
C LYS A 384 -8.78 15.85 -9.88
N SER A 385 -7.81 15.04 -10.24
CA SER A 385 -7.97 14.07 -11.31
C SER A 385 -7.02 12.89 -11.10
N VAL A 386 -7.43 11.72 -11.57
CA VAL A 386 -6.58 10.53 -11.62
C VAL A 386 -6.63 9.96 -13.03
N ILE A 387 -5.47 9.73 -13.59
CA ILE A 387 -5.28 9.15 -14.92
C ILE A 387 -4.65 7.78 -14.75
N ILE A 388 -5.24 6.75 -15.35
CA ILE A 388 -4.74 5.39 -15.29
C ILE A 388 -4.64 4.84 -16.70
N GLY A 389 -3.41 4.50 -17.13
CA GLY A 389 -3.14 4.06 -18.49
C GLY A 389 -3.46 5.10 -19.57
N GLY A 390 -3.23 6.38 -19.25
CA GLY A 390 -3.50 7.47 -20.18
C GLY A 390 -4.99 7.81 -20.33
N VAL A 391 -5.85 7.22 -19.50
CA VAL A 391 -7.30 7.49 -19.48
C VAL A 391 -7.67 8.19 -18.17
N VAL A 392 -8.47 9.26 -18.25
CA VAL A 392 -8.99 9.93 -17.05
C VAL A 392 -10.00 8.99 -16.39
N ALA A 393 -9.65 8.47 -15.21
CA ALA A 393 -10.48 7.56 -14.43
C ALA A 393 -11.30 8.31 -13.37
N VAL A 394 -10.78 9.44 -12.86
CA VAL A 394 -11.44 10.29 -11.86
C VAL A 394 -11.27 11.75 -12.29
N ALA A 395 -12.34 12.53 -12.21
CA ALA A 395 -12.29 13.98 -12.37
C ALA A 395 -13.11 14.66 -11.25
N ASP A 396 -12.56 15.75 -10.68
CA ASP A 396 -13.16 16.50 -9.55
C ASP A 396 -13.63 15.61 -8.38
N GLY A 397 -12.85 14.53 -8.09
CA GLY A 397 -13.14 13.59 -7.03
C GLY A 397 -14.26 12.59 -7.33
N ALA A 398 -14.88 12.61 -8.50
CA ALA A 398 -15.91 11.67 -8.93
C ALA A 398 -15.37 10.70 -10.00
N SER A 399 -15.65 9.40 -9.85
CA SER A 399 -15.27 8.40 -10.87
C SER A 399 -16.07 8.61 -12.16
N LEU A 400 -15.41 8.69 -13.31
CA LEU A 400 -16.03 8.88 -14.62
C LEU A 400 -16.64 7.59 -15.21
N GLY A 401 -16.92 6.60 -14.40
CA GLY A 401 -17.40 5.27 -14.81
C GLY A 401 -18.79 5.21 -15.49
N GLN A 402 -19.36 6.32 -15.97
CA GLN A 402 -20.67 6.35 -16.66
C GLN A 402 -20.77 7.27 -17.87
N GLN A 403 -19.67 7.80 -18.41
CA GLN A 403 -19.73 8.59 -19.64
C GLN A 403 -18.57 8.27 -20.59
N ILE A 404 -18.67 7.21 -21.33
CA ILE A 404 -18.26 7.11 -22.75
C ILE A 404 -19.13 6.04 -23.41
#